data_e998480c44205d8bc77760c5093a4462
#
_entry.id   e998480c44205d8bc77760c5093a4462
#
_cell.length_a   1.000
_cell.length_b   1.000
_cell.length_c   1.000
_cell.angle_alpha   90.00
_cell.angle_beta   90.00
_cell.angle_gamma   90.00
#
_symmetry.space_group_name_H-M   'P 1'
#
loop_
_entity.id
_entity.type
_entity.pdbx_description
1 polymer ?
#
loop_
_entity_poly.entity_id
_entity_poly.type
_entity_poly.pdbx_seq_one_letter_code
_entity_poly.pdbx_strand_id
1 'polypeptide(L)'
;AGKIRYFGVSNYSGWHLMKMLALADKHALPRPVTHQVYYTLTDRDFEWELMPLGLDQNVGTLVWSPLAGAKLSGKVGRKKTPPADSRSATDASWEVPQERLFAVTDVLEAISEELGQSIPRVALAWLLSRPTVSSIVIGARNVVQLQDNLAAAQVRLSAEQIARLDQASAVRPPYPYWHQRRTFLTRNPLPV
;
A
#
# COMPACT_ATOMS: atom_id res chain seq x y z
N ALA A 1 26.81 18.96 -4.94
CA ALA A 1 26.52 20.41 -4.96
C ALA A 1 25.71 20.89 -3.74
N GLY A 2 25.31 19.98 -2.82
CA GLY A 2 24.60 20.33 -1.58
C GLY A 2 23.16 20.87 -1.76
N LYS A 3 22.58 20.76 -2.97
CA LYS A 3 21.24 21.29 -3.28
C LYS A 3 20.11 20.42 -2.73
N ILE A 4 20.36 19.14 -2.46
CA ILE A 4 19.42 18.20 -1.83
C ILE A 4 20.11 17.50 -0.66
N ARG A 5 19.36 17.06 0.34
CA ARG A 5 19.90 16.30 1.49
C ARG A 5 19.71 14.80 1.32
N TYR A 6 18.53 14.41 0.86
CA TYR A 6 18.14 13.02 0.67
C TYR A 6 17.47 12.84 -0.68
N PHE A 7 17.50 11.64 -1.21
CA PHE A 7 16.76 11.30 -2.42
C PHE A 7 16.11 9.93 -2.27
N GLY A 8 15.14 9.65 -3.10
CA GLY A 8 14.46 8.37 -3.19
C GLY A 8 14.35 7.91 -4.63
N VAL A 9 13.85 6.71 -4.81
CA VAL A 9 13.55 6.12 -6.11
C VAL A 9 12.05 5.85 -6.22
N SER A 10 11.56 5.59 -7.43
CA SER A 10 10.16 5.27 -7.66
C SER A 10 10.02 4.10 -8.63
N ASN A 11 9.11 3.17 -8.31
CA ASN A 11 8.72 2.05 -9.16
C ASN A 11 9.90 1.13 -9.58
N TYR A 12 10.90 0.98 -8.73
CA TYR A 12 11.95 -0.01 -8.91
C TYR A 12 11.45 -1.39 -8.52
N SER A 13 11.85 -2.43 -9.25
CA SER A 13 11.77 -3.81 -8.75
C SER A 13 12.83 -4.02 -7.66
N GLY A 14 12.66 -5.06 -6.84
CA GLY A 14 13.57 -5.32 -5.74
C GLY A 14 15.02 -5.51 -6.18
N TRP A 15 15.26 -6.25 -7.26
CA TRP A 15 16.63 -6.43 -7.75
C TRP A 15 17.28 -5.13 -8.25
N HIS A 16 16.50 -4.22 -8.85
CA HIS A 16 17.00 -2.90 -9.26
C HIS A 16 17.38 -2.06 -8.05
N LEU A 17 16.51 -2.01 -7.04
CA LEU A 17 16.76 -1.27 -5.81
C LEU A 17 17.98 -1.86 -5.07
N MET A 18 18.04 -3.18 -4.92
CA MET A 18 19.17 -3.84 -4.25
C MET A 18 20.49 -3.58 -4.99
N LYS A 19 20.47 -3.64 -6.33
CA LYS A 19 21.66 -3.31 -7.14
C LYS A 19 22.12 -1.87 -6.93
N MET A 20 21.16 -0.93 -6.88
CA MET A 20 21.48 0.48 -6.63
C MET A 20 22.09 0.68 -5.25
N LEU A 21 21.53 0.07 -4.22
CA LEU A 21 22.04 0.12 -2.85
C LEU A 21 23.46 -0.44 -2.77
N ALA A 22 23.69 -1.61 -3.36
CA ALA A 22 25.01 -2.23 -3.39
C ALA A 22 26.08 -1.38 -4.13
N LEU A 23 25.68 -0.70 -5.21
CA LEU A 23 26.57 0.23 -5.90
C LEU A 23 26.85 1.49 -5.08
N ALA A 24 25.85 2.02 -4.39
CA ALA A 24 26.04 3.15 -3.48
C ALA A 24 27.05 2.80 -2.39
N ASP A 25 26.89 1.66 -1.74
CA ASP A 25 27.83 1.18 -0.70
C ASP A 25 29.24 0.96 -1.25
N LYS A 26 29.35 0.27 -2.41
CA LYS A 26 30.64 -0.03 -3.05
C LYS A 26 31.43 1.24 -3.39
N HIS A 27 30.75 2.30 -3.78
CA HIS A 27 31.38 3.54 -4.23
C HIS A 27 31.29 4.68 -3.21
N ALA A 28 30.90 4.39 -1.96
CA ALA A 28 30.71 5.37 -0.89
C ALA A 28 29.81 6.57 -1.31
N LEU A 29 28.75 6.26 -2.08
CA LEU A 29 27.76 7.25 -2.51
C LEU A 29 26.59 7.29 -1.53
N PRO A 30 25.84 8.41 -1.47
CA PRO A 30 24.60 8.46 -0.71
C PRO A 30 23.61 7.36 -1.16
N ARG A 31 22.96 6.70 -0.20
CA ARG A 31 21.92 5.71 -0.47
C ARG A 31 20.56 6.39 -0.65
N PRO A 32 19.66 5.88 -1.51
CA PRO A 32 18.26 6.30 -1.50
C PRO A 32 17.65 5.96 -0.15
N VAL A 33 16.92 6.90 0.44
CA VAL A 33 16.28 6.73 1.77
C VAL A 33 14.82 6.32 1.67
N THR A 34 14.20 6.48 0.48
CA THR A 34 12.79 6.13 0.26
C THR A 34 12.58 5.47 -1.10
N HIS A 35 11.56 4.63 -1.16
CA HIS A 35 11.04 4.03 -2.39
C HIS A 35 9.56 4.42 -2.54
N GLN A 36 9.22 5.14 -3.60
CA GLN A 36 7.84 5.50 -3.91
C GLN A 36 7.20 4.39 -4.76
N VAL A 37 6.13 3.77 -4.24
CA VAL A 37 5.54 2.54 -4.79
C VAL A 37 4.02 2.60 -4.84
N TYR A 38 3.44 1.78 -5.72
CA TYR A 38 2.02 1.48 -5.70
C TYR A 38 1.73 0.42 -4.63
N TYR A 39 0.79 0.72 -3.73
CA TYR A 39 0.37 -0.21 -2.70
C TYR A 39 -1.01 0.15 -2.17
N THR A 40 -1.93 -0.81 -2.20
CA THR A 40 -3.32 -0.63 -1.75
C THR A 40 -3.90 -1.95 -1.21
N LEU A 41 -5.08 -1.90 -0.58
CA LEU A 41 -5.85 -3.10 -0.23
C LEU A 41 -6.26 -3.95 -1.46
N THR A 42 -6.34 -3.36 -2.65
CA THR A 42 -6.67 -4.11 -3.87
C THR A 42 -5.46 -4.62 -4.63
N ASP A 43 -4.25 -4.19 -4.24
CA ASP A 43 -3.00 -4.62 -4.85
C ASP A 43 -1.89 -4.68 -3.80
N ARG A 44 -1.46 -5.90 -3.48
CA ARG A 44 -0.53 -6.21 -2.40
C ARG A 44 0.80 -6.78 -2.89
N ASP A 45 1.12 -6.64 -4.18
CA ASP A 45 2.35 -7.21 -4.75
C ASP A 45 3.63 -6.63 -4.13
N PHE A 46 3.55 -5.38 -3.65
CA PHE A 46 4.61 -4.75 -2.86
C PHE A 46 5.12 -5.60 -1.68
N GLU A 47 4.24 -6.40 -1.07
CA GLU A 47 4.55 -7.17 0.15
C GLU A 47 5.47 -8.38 -0.10
N TRP A 48 5.65 -8.79 -1.35
CA TRP A 48 6.40 -10.00 -1.64
C TRP A 48 7.90 -9.80 -1.62
N GLU A 49 8.38 -8.71 -2.20
CA GLU A 49 9.79 -8.42 -2.37
C GLU A 49 10.18 -7.05 -1.81
N LEU A 50 9.40 -6.02 -2.11
CA LEU A 50 9.77 -4.64 -1.82
C LEU A 50 9.64 -4.28 -0.33
N MET A 51 8.64 -4.80 0.35
CA MET A 51 8.48 -4.60 1.80
C MET A 51 9.61 -5.29 2.59
N PRO A 52 9.91 -6.59 2.40
CA PRO A 52 11.07 -7.22 3.05
C PRO A 52 12.39 -6.50 2.76
N LEU A 53 12.61 -6.11 1.51
CA LEU A 53 13.82 -5.36 1.14
C LEU A 53 13.90 -4.00 1.84
N GLY A 54 12.78 -3.28 1.94
CA GLY A 54 12.71 -2.00 2.65
C GLY A 54 13.05 -2.15 4.13
N LEU A 55 12.55 -3.23 4.78
CA LEU A 55 12.87 -3.56 6.18
C LEU A 55 14.36 -3.89 6.36
N ASP A 56 14.90 -4.78 5.49
CA ASP A 56 16.29 -5.24 5.56
C ASP A 56 17.29 -4.10 5.28
N GLN A 57 16.99 -3.26 4.30
CA GLN A 57 17.88 -2.21 3.84
C GLN A 57 17.62 -0.81 4.43
N ASN A 58 16.64 -0.69 5.34
CA ASN A 58 16.27 0.58 5.98
C ASN A 58 15.82 1.65 4.97
N VAL A 59 15.05 1.25 3.96
CA VAL A 59 14.47 2.13 2.94
C VAL A 59 12.99 2.33 3.23
N GLY A 60 12.60 3.57 3.54
CA GLY A 60 11.21 3.93 3.82
C GLY A 60 10.33 3.87 2.57
N THR A 61 9.03 3.66 2.76
CA THR A 61 8.06 3.57 1.67
C THR A 61 7.17 4.79 1.61
N LEU A 62 7.07 5.39 0.43
CA LEU A 62 6.07 6.40 0.08
C LEU A 62 5.02 5.74 -0.81
N VAL A 63 3.77 5.66 -0.35
CA VAL A 63 2.70 5.01 -1.12
C VAL A 63 2.02 6.00 -2.05
N TRP A 64 1.98 5.72 -3.35
CA TRP A 64 1.19 6.49 -4.30
C TRP A 64 -0.10 5.76 -4.69
N SER A 65 -1.13 6.51 -5.12
CA SER A 65 -2.49 6.02 -5.41
C SER A 65 -3.09 5.10 -4.34
N PRO A 66 -3.04 5.47 -3.06
CA PRO A 66 -3.40 4.61 -1.93
C PRO A 66 -4.86 4.14 -1.95
N LEU A 67 -5.73 4.84 -2.69
CA LEU A 67 -7.15 4.52 -2.85
C LEU A 67 -7.48 3.86 -4.20
N ALA A 68 -6.48 3.28 -4.89
CA ALA A 68 -6.66 2.53 -6.14
C ALA A 68 -7.47 3.31 -7.19
N GLY A 69 -7.03 4.50 -7.58
CA GLY A 69 -7.76 5.33 -8.56
C GLY A 69 -9.16 5.73 -8.08
N ALA A 70 -9.35 5.94 -6.78
CA ALA A 70 -10.60 6.24 -6.10
C ALA A 70 -11.59 5.06 -6.00
N LYS A 71 -11.21 3.82 -6.32
CA LYS A 71 -12.06 2.63 -6.11
C LYS A 71 -12.35 2.39 -4.62
N LEU A 72 -11.43 2.76 -3.73
CA LEU A 72 -11.57 2.66 -2.28
C LEU A 72 -12.06 3.96 -1.61
N SER A 73 -12.71 4.83 -2.38
CA SER A 73 -13.25 6.11 -1.88
C SER A 73 -14.64 6.02 -1.26
N GLY A 74 -15.23 4.83 -1.18
CA GLY A 74 -16.61 4.62 -0.71
C GLY A 74 -17.69 4.87 -1.77
N LYS A 75 -17.29 5.20 -3.02
CA LYS A 75 -18.21 5.41 -4.16
C LYS A 75 -18.46 4.14 -4.96
N VAL A 76 -17.69 3.10 -4.74
CA VAL A 76 -17.78 1.80 -5.41
C VAL A 76 -18.12 0.74 -4.38
N GLY A 77 -19.02 -0.17 -4.71
CA GLY A 77 -19.46 -1.27 -3.86
C GLY A 77 -20.56 -2.07 -4.54
N ARG A 78 -20.99 -3.20 -3.97
CA ARG A 78 -22.02 -4.07 -4.57
C ARG A 78 -23.33 -3.35 -4.89
N LYS A 79 -23.70 -2.35 -4.08
CA LYS A 79 -24.93 -1.56 -4.22
C LYS A 79 -24.66 -0.11 -4.61
N LYS A 80 -23.43 0.21 -5.05
CA LYS A 80 -23.01 1.57 -5.38
C LYS A 80 -22.45 1.63 -6.78
N THR A 81 -23.01 2.53 -7.58
CA THR A 81 -22.45 2.89 -8.90
C THR A 81 -21.71 4.21 -8.77
N PRO A 82 -20.42 4.27 -9.14
CA PRO A 82 -19.67 5.52 -9.06
C PRO A 82 -20.25 6.56 -10.01
N PRO A 83 -20.23 7.86 -9.66
CA PRO A 83 -20.60 8.93 -10.60
C PRO A 83 -19.79 8.81 -11.90
N ALA A 84 -20.45 9.05 -13.04
CA ALA A 84 -19.84 8.87 -14.37
C ALA A 84 -18.57 9.73 -14.60
N ASP A 85 -18.49 10.90 -13.95
CA ASP A 85 -17.36 11.83 -13.98
C ASP A 85 -16.29 11.51 -12.93
N SER A 86 -16.48 10.45 -12.13
CA SER A 86 -15.52 10.07 -11.11
C SER A 86 -14.31 9.35 -11.71
N ARG A 87 -13.14 9.54 -11.11
CA ARG A 87 -11.93 8.83 -11.52
C ARG A 87 -12.09 7.31 -11.46
N SER A 88 -12.88 6.80 -10.52
CA SER A 88 -13.17 5.36 -10.42
C SER A 88 -14.00 4.80 -11.59
N ALA A 89 -14.71 5.65 -12.32
CA ALA A 89 -15.48 5.25 -13.50
C ALA A 89 -14.70 5.47 -14.81
N THR A 90 -13.81 6.47 -14.87
CA THR A 90 -13.15 6.90 -16.11
C THR A 90 -11.73 6.38 -16.28
N ASP A 91 -11.06 5.98 -15.20
CA ASP A 91 -9.67 5.54 -15.23
C ASP A 91 -9.57 4.01 -15.28
N ALA A 92 -9.35 3.48 -16.49
CA ALA A 92 -9.14 2.05 -16.74
C ALA A 92 -7.76 1.53 -16.29
N SER A 93 -6.83 2.42 -15.89
CA SER A 93 -5.46 2.02 -15.47
C SER A 93 -5.44 1.17 -14.20
N TRP A 94 -6.58 1.07 -13.52
CA TRP A 94 -6.73 0.39 -12.23
C TRP A 94 -7.69 -0.80 -12.35
N GLU A 95 -7.37 -1.73 -13.21
CA GLU A 95 -8.18 -2.94 -13.33
C GLU A 95 -8.04 -3.81 -12.07
N VAL A 96 -9.14 -3.93 -11.34
CA VAL A 96 -9.26 -4.85 -10.20
C VAL A 96 -10.43 -5.79 -10.50
N PRO A 97 -10.25 -7.11 -10.41
CA PRO A 97 -11.35 -8.04 -10.56
C PRO A 97 -12.51 -7.66 -9.62
N GLN A 98 -13.71 -7.58 -10.17
CA GLN A 98 -14.87 -7.02 -9.48
C GLN A 98 -15.17 -7.71 -8.14
N GLU A 99 -15.12 -9.03 -8.10
CA GLU A 99 -15.36 -9.77 -6.87
C GLU A 99 -14.33 -9.47 -5.78
N ARG A 100 -13.06 -9.30 -6.17
CA ARG A 100 -11.99 -8.90 -5.24
C ARG A 100 -12.22 -7.48 -4.72
N LEU A 101 -12.61 -6.55 -5.60
CA LEU A 101 -12.92 -5.18 -5.21
C LEU A 101 -14.07 -5.18 -4.19
N PHE A 102 -15.14 -5.95 -4.46
CA PHE A 102 -16.29 -6.02 -3.58
C PHE A 102 -15.97 -6.69 -2.23
N ALA A 103 -15.16 -7.73 -2.22
CA ALA A 103 -14.71 -8.33 -0.96
C ALA A 103 -14.00 -7.31 -0.05
N VAL A 104 -13.15 -6.46 -0.63
CA VAL A 104 -12.44 -5.41 0.11
C VAL A 104 -13.38 -4.28 0.53
N THR A 105 -14.25 -3.80 -0.36
CA THR A 105 -15.16 -2.68 -0.04
C THR A 105 -16.22 -3.07 0.98
N ASP A 106 -16.72 -4.30 0.97
CA ASP A 106 -17.69 -4.79 1.96
C ASP A 106 -17.09 -4.74 3.39
N VAL A 107 -15.83 -5.16 3.55
CA VAL A 107 -15.13 -5.11 4.86
C VAL A 107 -14.79 -3.68 5.25
N LEU A 108 -14.37 -2.85 4.29
CA LEU A 108 -14.12 -1.43 4.54
C LEU A 108 -15.39 -0.70 5.01
N GLU A 109 -16.55 -1.00 4.41
CA GLU A 109 -17.85 -0.44 4.83
C GLU A 109 -18.18 -0.84 6.26
N ALA A 110 -18.08 -2.12 6.59
CA ALA A 110 -18.38 -2.61 7.94
C ALA A 110 -17.48 -1.94 9.00
N ILE A 111 -16.16 -1.87 8.76
CA ILE A 111 -15.22 -1.23 9.71
C ILE A 111 -15.45 0.29 9.77
N SER A 112 -15.80 0.92 8.66
CA SER A 112 -16.17 2.34 8.58
C SER A 112 -17.36 2.66 9.49
N GLU A 113 -18.40 1.82 9.46
CA GLU A 113 -19.58 1.93 10.33
C GLU A 113 -19.24 1.68 11.81
N GLU A 114 -18.47 0.63 12.11
CA GLU A 114 -18.00 0.31 13.48
C GLU A 114 -17.26 1.49 14.12
N LEU A 115 -16.44 2.19 13.35
CA LEU A 115 -15.59 3.27 13.86
C LEU A 115 -16.22 4.67 13.73
N GLY A 116 -17.33 4.80 13.00
CA GLY A 116 -17.88 6.11 12.63
C GLY A 116 -16.91 6.94 11.79
N GLN A 117 -16.08 6.28 10.96
CA GLN A 117 -15.07 6.91 10.11
C GLN A 117 -15.43 6.73 8.62
N SER A 118 -14.91 7.58 7.75
CA SER A 118 -15.10 7.40 6.32
C SER A 118 -14.29 6.20 5.77
N ILE A 119 -14.79 5.58 4.71
CA ILE A 119 -14.11 4.46 4.04
C ILE A 119 -12.68 4.83 3.61
N PRO A 120 -12.40 6.01 3.00
CA PRO A 120 -11.05 6.44 2.69
C PRO A 120 -10.14 6.48 3.92
N ARG A 121 -10.63 6.99 5.06
CA ARG A 121 -9.84 7.03 6.31
C ARG A 121 -9.42 5.64 6.76
N VAL A 122 -10.33 4.68 6.73
CA VAL A 122 -10.03 3.28 7.12
C VAL A 122 -9.00 2.67 6.17
N ALA A 123 -9.15 2.86 4.86
CA ALA A 123 -8.21 2.35 3.87
C ALA A 123 -6.80 2.97 4.02
N LEU A 124 -6.72 4.28 4.25
CA LEU A 124 -5.46 4.99 4.48
C LEU A 124 -4.83 4.60 5.84
N ALA A 125 -5.64 4.44 6.89
CA ALA A 125 -5.15 3.99 8.20
C ALA A 125 -4.56 2.58 8.14
N TRP A 126 -5.15 1.67 7.35
CA TRP A 126 -4.57 0.36 7.12
C TRP A 126 -3.19 0.45 6.47
N LEU A 127 -2.99 1.30 5.45
CA LEU A 127 -1.68 1.53 4.85
C LEU A 127 -0.67 2.08 5.87
N LEU A 128 -1.07 3.07 6.67
CA LEU A 128 -0.22 3.66 7.72
C LEU A 128 0.17 2.66 8.82
N SER A 129 -0.56 1.57 8.97
CA SER A 129 -0.23 0.50 9.91
C SER A 129 0.86 -0.46 9.41
N ARG A 130 1.27 -0.36 8.15
CA ARG A 130 2.28 -1.26 7.56
C ARG A 130 3.71 -0.89 7.97
N PRO A 131 4.57 -1.86 8.26
CA PRO A 131 5.88 -1.62 8.91
C PRO A 131 6.82 -0.67 8.17
N THR A 132 6.80 -0.69 6.83
CA THR A 132 7.71 0.13 6.01
C THR A 132 7.09 1.44 5.55
N VAL A 133 5.78 1.62 5.70
CA VAL A 133 5.10 2.81 5.18
C VAL A 133 5.43 4.02 6.04
N SER A 134 6.27 4.89 5.49
CA SER A 134 6.69 6.14 6.14
C SER A 134 5.72 7.28 5.84
N SER A 135 5.11 7.29 4.65
CA SER A 135 4.14 8.30 4.26
C SER A 135 3.27 7.86 3.08
N ILE A 136 2.15 8.53 2.90
CA ILE A 136 1.19 8.29 1.83
C ILE A 136 1.02 9.55 1.00
N VAL A 137 1.13 9.43 -0.33
CA VAL A 137 0.86 10.52 -1.26
C VAL A 137 -0.63 10.56 -1.55
N ILE A 138 -1.30 11.57 -1.05
CA ILE A 138 -2.75 11.77 -1.21
C ILE A 138 -3.06 12.87 -2.21
N GLY A 139 -4.18 12.74 -2.92
CA GLY A 139 -4.79 13.78 -3.74
C GLY A 139 -6.18 14.12 -3.24
N ALA A 140 -6.56 15.39 -3.33
CA ALA A 140 -7.90 15.85 -2.99
C ALA A 140 -8.37 16.91 -3.98
N ARG A 141 -9.67 16.89 -4.35
CA ARG A 141 -10.28 17.88 -5.24
C ARG A 141 -10.78 19.12 -4.50
N ASN A 142 -10.97 19.01 -3.20
CA ASN A 142 -11.44 20.10 -2.34
C ASN A 142 -10.93 19.90 -0.91
N VAL A 143 -11.10 20.96 -0.09
CA VAL A 143 -10.61 21.01 1.29
C VAL A 143 -11.26 19.93 2.18
N VAL A 144 -12.53 19.62 1.97
CA VAL A 144 -13.24 18.58 2.76
C VAL A 144 -12.58 17.22 2.56
N GLN A 145 -12.30 16.83 1.31
CA GLN A 145 -11.58 15.59 1.01
C GLN A 145 -10.16 15.58 1.58
N LEU A 146 -9.47 16.72 1.52
CA LEU A 146 -8.12 16.83 2.10
C LEU A 146 -8.16 16.59 3.61
N GLN A 147 -9.05 17.29 4.31
CA GLN A 147 -9.21 17.14 5.76
C GLN A 147 -9.61 15.69 6.13
N ASP A 148 -10.51 15.08 5.36
CA ASP A 148 -10.91 13.69 5.54
C ASP A 148 -9.73 12.73 5.40
N ASN A 149 -8.93 12.87 4.34
CA ASN A 149 -7.76 12.03 4.11
C ASN A 149 -6.67 12.23 5.18
N LEU A 150 -6.40 13.48 5.61
CA LEU A 150 -5.42 13.78 6.65
C LEU A 150 -5.81 13.18 8.00
N ALA A 151 -7.11 13.15 8.33
CA ALA A 151 -7.61 12.56 9.57
C ALA A 151 -7.36 11.04 9.68
N ALA A 152 -7.04 10.36 8.57
CA ALA A 152 -6.64 8.94 8.61
C ALA A 152 -5.42 8.69 9.53
N ALA A 153 -4.53 9.66 9.68
CA ALA A 153 -3.36 9.56 10.57
C ALA A 153 -3.73 9.41 12.06
N GLN A 154 -4.95 9.78 12.43
CA GLN A 154 -5.46 9.67 13.80
C GLN A 154 -6.27 8.39 14.04
N VAL A 155 -6.65 7.67 12.99
CA VAL A 155 -7.40 6.41 13.10
C VAL A 155 -6.47 5.30 13.56
N ARG A 156 -6.92 4.55 14.57
CA ARG A 156 -6.23 3.34 15.06
C ARG A 156 -7.13 2.14 14.82
N LEU A 157 -6.69 1.27 13.94
CA LEU A 157 -7.36 0.00 13.69
C LEU A 157 -6.94 -1.02 14.73
N SER A 158 -7.89 -1.80 15.24
CA SER A 158 -7.59 -2.95 16.10
C SER A 158 -6.91 -4.07 15.30
N ALA A 159 -6.22 -4.98 15.99
CA ALA A 159 -5.62 -6.16 15.36
C ALA A 159 -6.67 -7.00 14.60
N GLU A 160 -7.89 -7.10 15.13
CA GLU A 160 -9.00 -7.80 14.48
C GLU A 160 -9.44 -7.11 13.18
N GLN A 161 -9.60 -5.79 13.21
CA GLN A 161 -9.96 -5.00 12.01
C GLN A 161 -8.89 -5.10 10.93
N ILE A 162 -7.61 -5.05 11.30
CA ILE A 162 -6.48 -5.26 10.38
C ILE A 162 -6.55 -6.67 9.79
N ALA A 163 -6.77 -7.70 10.61
CA ALA A 163 -6.85 -9.08 10.15
C ALA A 163 -8.02 -9.31 9.17
N ARG A 164 -9.18 -8.69 9.42
CA ARG A 164 -10.34 -8.73 8.49
C ARG A 164 -10.00 -8.10 7.14
N LEU A 165 -9.33 -6.94 7.13
CA LEU A 165 -8.88 -6.28 5.91
C LEU A 165 -7.81 -7.11 5.18
N ASP A 166 -6.87 -7.68 5.92
CA ASP A 166 -5.81 -8.53 5.38
C ASP A 166 -6.40 -9.81 4.73
N GLN A 167 -7.40 -10.41 5.34
CA GLN A 167 -8.09 -11.58 4.80
C GLN A 167 -8.88 -11.24 3.53
N ALA A 168 -9.66 -10.15 3.55
CA ALA A 168 -10.48 -9.74 2.40
C ALA A 168 -9.62 -9.32 1.18
N SER A 169 -8.44 -8.80 1.43
CA SER A 169 -7.48 -8.35 0.41
C SER A 169 -6.40 -9.39 0.06
N ALA A 170 -6.47 -10.58 0.66
CA ALA A 170 -5.45 -11.61 0.48
C ALA A 170 -5.30 -12.03 -0.99
N VAL A 171 -4.06 -12.19 -1.43
CA VAL A 171 -3.71 -12.74 -2.74
C VAL A 171 -2.71 -13.87 -2.56
N ARG A 172 -2.80 -14.84 -3.46
CA ARG A 172 -1.80 -15.92 -3.50
C ARG A 172 -0.45 -15.32 -3.88
N PRO A 173 0.60 -15.49 -3.07
CA PRO A 173 1.93 -15.06 -3.44
C PRO A 173 2.39 -15.67 -4.77
N PRO A 174 3.09 -14.93 -5.64
CA PRO A 174 3.71 -15.53 -6.81
C PRO A 174 4.88 -16.45 -6.41
N TYR A 175 5.38 -17.27 -7.37
CA TYR A 175 6.66 -17.95 -7.19
C TYR A 175 7.80 -16.93 -7.19
N PRO A 176 8.80 -17.06 -6.32
CA PRO A 176 9.07 -18.16 -5.37
C PRO A 176 8.42 -18.01 -3.99
N TYR A 177 7.72 -16.92 -3.67
CA TYR A 177 7.28 -16.55 -2.32
C TYR A 177 6.31 -17.53 -1.68
N TRP A 178 5.35 -18.13 -2.44
CA TRP A 178 4.50 -19.17 -1.88
C TRP A 178 5.29 -20.43 -1.48
N HIS A 179 6.36 -20.74 -2.22
CA HIS A 179 7.22 -21.87 -1.89
C HIS A 179 8.07 -21.58 -0.66
N GLN A 180 8.69 -20.40 -0.60
CA GLN A 180 9.46 -19.96 0.56
C GLN A 180 8.61 -19.97 1.83
N ARG A 181 7.40 -19.40 1.79
CA ARG A 181 6.47 -19.41 2.94
C ARG A 181 6.09 -20.81 3.40
N ARG A 182 5.84 -21.74 2.48
CA ARG A 182 5.53 -23.13 2.82
C ARG A 182 6.68 -23.84 3.52
N THR A 183 7.90 -23.52 3.19
CA THR A 183 9.11 -24.17 3.69
C THR A 183 9.81 -23.38 4.79
N PHE A 184 9.27 -22.23 5.17
CA PHE A 184 9.86 -21.30 6.13
C PHE A 184 10.26 -21.96 7.47
N LEU A 185 9.36 -22.76 8.03
CA LEU A 185 9.59 -23.40 9.33
C LEU A 185 10.53 -24.64 9.26
N THR A 186 10.85 -25.10 8.06
CA THR A 186 11.63 -26.34 7.84
C THR A 186 12.98 -26.09 7.17
N ARG A 187 13.26 -24.89 6.72
CA ARG A 187 14.51 -24.52 6.03
C ARG A 187 15.24 -23.37 6.72
N ASN A 188 16.55 -23.44 6.71
CA ASN A 188 17.45 -22.41 7.21
C ASN A 188 18.31 -21.84 6.06
N PRO A 189 18.61 -20.53 6.03
CA PRO A 189 18.15 -19.51 6.97
C PRO A 189 16.66 -19.20 6.78
N LEU A 190 16.03 -18.74 7.87
CA LEU A 190 14.69 -18.17 7.82
C LEU A 190 14.68 -16.98 6.87
N PRO A 191 13.66 -16.84 5.99
CA PRO A 191 13.52 -15.59 5.22
C PRO A 191 13.39 -14.43 6.20
N VAL A 192 14.09 -13.36 5.94
CA VAL A 192 14.12 -12.13 6.74
C VAL A 192 12.77 -11.42 6.63
#